data_71bde8fc6fde26bceefd7aa583ee4b85
#
_entry.id   71bde8fc6fde26bceefd7aa583ee4b85
#
_cell.length_a   1.000
_cell.length_b   1.000
_cell.length_c   1.000
_cell.angle_alpha   90.00
_cell.angle_beta   90.00
_cell.angle_gamma   90.00
#
_symmetry.space_group_name_H-M   'P 1'
#
loop_
_entity.id
_entity.type
_entity.pdbx_description
1 polymer ?
#
loop_
_entity_poly.entity_id
_entity_poly.type
_entity_poly.pdbx_seq_one_letter_code
_entity_poly.pdbx_strand_id
1 'polypeptide(L)'
;MAALRLQEIIVGSKDKSKEIGKLEKEGLIKKIAPRLYTSNMAEASAIIVRRNWYRILSELYPEAFLSHRSALERMPTKGGHIYLTHSYTDITELPGITIHFLKGHAPIAGDELFFGNLKASGLARAYLENLQSSRGSGEELKTLSREQLEEKIESFLRVKGEDALNQIRDRAKQIAPELGMEKEWAVCSRCW
;
A
#
# COMPACT_ATOMS: atom_id res chain seq x y z
N MET A 1 23.97 -2.71 32.32
CA MET A 1 23.66 -1.68 31.30
C MET A 1 22.64 -2.30 30.33
N ALA A 2 21.38 -1.85 30.33
CA ALA A 2 20.39 -2.32 29.37
C ALA A 2 20.83 -1.84 27.97
N ALA A 3 21.14 -2.78 27.08
CA ALA A 3 21.42 -2.47 25.69
C ALA A 3 20.19 -1.76 25.11
N LEU A 4 20.35 -0.54 24.61
CA LEU A 4 19.33 0.17 23.85
C LEU A 4 18.96 -0.76 22.68
N ARG A 5 17.78 -1.37 22.71
CA ARG A 5 17.31 -2.24 21.64
C ARG A 5 16.87 -1.34 20.50
N LEU A 6 17.81 -1.04 19.60
CA LEU A 6 17.51 -0.27 18.40
C LEU A 6 16.41 -0.98 17.58
N GLN A 7 15.47 -0.22 17.10
CA GLN A 7 14.43 -0.76 16.21
C GLN A 7 15.08 -1.20 14.89
N GLU A 8 14.60 -2.29 14.32
CA GLU A 8 15.14 -2.82 13.06
C GLU A 8 15.06 -1.80 11.93
N ILE A 9 13.98 -1.02 11.84
CA ILE A 9 13.81 0.08 10.90
C ILE A 9 13.85 1.40 11.66
N ILE A 10 14.64 2.35 11.14
CA ILE A 10 14.78 3.70 11.65
C ILE A 10 14.56 4.66 10.50
N VAL A 11 13.52 5.49 10.61
CA VAL A 11 13.24 6.55 9.64
C VAL A 11 13.82 7.87 10.16
N GLY A 12 14.70 8.46 9.35
CA GLY A 12 15.35 9.72 9.66
C GLY A 12 14.43 10.92 9.47
N SER A 13 14.48 11.83 10.46
CA SER A 13 13.90 13.17 10.39
C SER A 13 14.99 14.22 10.62
N LYS A 14 14.68 15.49 10.35
CA LYS A 14 15.63 16.59 10.61
C LYS A 14 16.08 16.61 12.07
N ASP A 15 15.17 16.37 13.00
CA ASP A 15 15.43 16.42 14.44
C ASP A 15 16.34 15.27 14.90
N LYS A 16 16.26 14.10 14.25
CA LYS A 16 17.07 12.91 14.56
C LYS A 16 18.40 12.84 13.80
N SER A 17 18.71 13.82 12.95
CA SER A 17 19.87 13.75 12.04
C SER A 17 21.19 13.59 12.77
N LYS A 18 21.41 14.30 13.89
CA LYS A 18 22.64 14.21 14.69
C LYS A 18 22.80 12.84 15.35
N GLU A 19 21.71 12.30 15.91
CA GLU A 19 21.70 10.99 16.55
C GLU A 19 21.96 9.87 15.54
N ILE A 20 21.29 9.90 14.39
CA ILE A 20 21.49 8.96 13.29
C ILE A 20 22.93 8.99 12.81
N GLY A 21 23.51 10.19 12.59
CA GLY A 21 24.89 10.32 12.17
C GLY A 21 25.90 9.78 13.19
N LYS A 22 25.59 9.84 14.50
CA LYS A 22 26.39 9.21 15.56
C LYS A 22 26.29 7.69 15.48
N LEU A 23 25.07 7.14 15.43
CA LEU A 23 24.84 5.70 15.35
C LEU A 23 25.47 5.07 14.10
N GLU A 24 25.43 5.76 12.97
CA GLU A 24 26.05 5.31 11.72
C GLU A 24 27.58 5.29 11.83
N LYS A 25 28.21 6.31 12.42
CA LYS A 25 29.65 6.36 12.69
C LYS A 25 30.11 5.28 13.67
N GLU A 26 29.29 4.94 14.65
CA GLU A 26 29.53 3.85 15.61
C GLU A 26 29.30 2.46 15.01
N GLY A 27 28.83 2.38 13.76
CA GLY A 27 28.52 1.11 13.09
C GLY A 27 27.31 0.36 13.67
N LEU A 28 26.42 1.05 14.39
CA LEU A 28 25.23 0.47 15.02
C LEU A 28 24.05 0.43 14.07
N ILE A 29 24.07 1.22 13.01
CA ILE A 29 23.08 1.24 11.94
C ILE A 29 23.76 1.37 10.57
N LYS A 30 23.11 0.85 9.53
CA LYS A 30 23.48 1.06 8.13
C LYS A 30 22.37 1.77 7.36
N LYS A 31 22.74 2.62 6.42
CA LYS A 31 21.82 3.28 5.52
C LYS A 31 21.30 2.30 4.47
N ILE A 32 19.97 2.29 4.24
CA ILE A 32 19.30 1.51 3.19
C ILE A 32 18.97 2.41 1.98
N ALA A 33 18.40 3.58 2.27
CA ALA A 33 17.96 4.56 1.29
C ALA A 33 17.94 5.96 1.92
N PRO A 34 17.64 7.04 1.18
CA PRO A 34 17.46 8.37 1.79
C PRO A 34 16.44 8.29 2.94
N ARG A 35 16.83 8.80 4.12
CA ARG A 35 16.06 8.77 5.37
C ARG A 35 15.70 7.39 5.92
N LEU A 36 16.21 6.30 5.35
CA LEU A 36 15.89 4.93 5.78
C LEU A 36 17.19 4.22 6.22
N TYR A 37 17.17 3.72 7.45
CA TYR A 37 18.29 3.02 8.08
C TYR A 37 17.80 1.73 8.76
N THR A 38 18.74 0.84 9.05
CA THR A 38 18.46 -0.39 9.82
C THR A 38 19.55 -0.65 10.84
N SER A 39 19.16 -1.20 11.99
CA SER A 39 20.12 -1.75 12.99
C SER A 39 20.48 -3.21 12.66
N ASN A 40 19.81 -3.85 11.72
CA ASN A 40 20.12 -5.21 11.29
C ASN A 40 21.28 -5.20 10.29
N MET A 41 22.47 -5.50 10.79
CA MET A 41 23.70 -5.50 9.99
C MET A 41 23.88 -6.82 9.20
N ALA A 42 23.22 -7.89 9.63
CA ALA A 42 23.45 -9.24 9.11
C ALA A 42 22.67 -9.53 7.83
N GLU A 43 21.43 -9.06 7.74
CA GLU A 43 20.56 -9.38 6.62
C GLU A 43 20.72 -8.40 5.45
N ALA A 44 20.38 -8.89 4.24
CA ALA A 44 20.31 -8.05 3.05
C ALA A 44 19.20 -7.01 3.18
N SER A 45 19.47 -5.77 2.73
CA SER A 45 18.51 -4.65 2.81
C SER A 45 17.16 -4.97 2.14
N ALA A 46 17.17 -5.73 1.04
CA ALA A 46 15.94 -6.13 0.34
C ALA A 46 15.02 -7.00 1.20
N ILE A 47 15.57 -7.91 1.99
CA ILE A 47 14.81 -8.77 2.91
C ILE A 47 14.20 -7.93 4.02
N ILE A 48 15.00 -7.03 4.61
CA ILE A 48 14.58 -6.15 5.69
C ILE A 48 13.46 -5.22 5.22
N VAL A 49 13.61 -4.60 4.04
CA VAL A 49 12.62 -3.70 3.47
C VAL A 49 11.32 -4.44 3.15
N ARG A 50 11.39 -5.61 2.49
CA ARG A 50 10.21 -6.42 2.19
C ARG A 50 9.43 -6.83 3.43
N ARG A 51 10.10 -7.19 4.52
CA ARG A 51 9.47 -7.57 5.78
C ARG A 51 8.80 -6.39 6.49
N ASN A 52 9.36 -5.18 6.35
CA ASN A 52 8.94 -3.98 7.06
C ASN A 52 8.26 -2.94 6.15
N TRP A 53 7.83 -3.30 4.95
CA TRP A 53 7.32 -2.38 3.94
C TRP A 53 6.22 -1.45 4.47
N TYR A 54 5.24 -1.99 5.21
CA TYR A 54 4.10 -1.25 5.74
C TYR A 54 4.52 -0.19 6.76
N ARG A 55 5.50 -0.51 7.61
CA ARG A 55 6.05 0.43 8.58
C ARG A 55 6.84 1.52 7.88
N ILE A 56 7.67 1.15 6.91
CA ILE A 56 8.45 2.10 6.10
C ILE A 56 7.52 3.08 5.40
N LEU A 57 6.45 2.60 4.76
CA LEU A 57 5.49 3.47 4.09
C LEU A 57 4.73 4.37 5.06
N SER A 58 4.30 3.84 6.19
CA SER A 58 3.61 4.62 7.23
C SER A 58 4.43 5.81 7.75
N GLU A 59 5.75 5.66 7.84
CA GLU A 59 6.64 6.68 8.37
C GLU A 59 7.21 7.62 7.27
N LEU A 60 7.49 7.10 6.06
CA LEU A 60 8.05 7.91 4.96
C LEU A 60 6.98 8.69 4.20
N TYR A 61 5.78 8.14 4.05
CA TYR A 61 4.71 8.67 3.18
C TYR A 61 3.35 8.69 3.90
N PRO A 62 3.21 9.46 4.99
CA PRO A 62 2.01 9.47 5.83
C PRO A 62 0.75 9.98 5.10
N GLU A 63 0.92 10.74 4.01
CA GLU A 63 -0.18 11.27 3.19
C GLU A 63 -0.63 10.31 2.07
N ALA A 64 0.15 9.25 1.81
CA ALA A 64 -0.21 8.22 0.83
C ALA A 64 -1.04 7.12 1.49
N PHE A 65 -1.83 6.41 0.68
CA PHE A 65 -2.58 5.25 1.15
C PHE A 65 -2.60 4.13 0.11
N LEU A 66 -2.68 2.90 0.57
CA LEU A 66 -2.77 1.72 -0.28
C LEU A 66 -4.02 1.80 -1.16
N SER A 67 -3.85 1.56 -2.46
CA SER A 67 -4.93 1.64 -3.43
C SER A 67 -4.85 0.50 -4.45
N HIS A 68 -5.84 0.40 -5.31
CA HIS A 68 -5.89 -0.60 -6.38
C HIS A 68 -5.63 -2.02 -5.82
N ARG A 69 -4.80 -2.81 -6.52
CA ARG A 69 -4.48 -4.17 -6.06
C ARG A 69 -3.87 -4.22 -4.66
N SER A 70 -3.02 -3.23 -4.32
CA SER A 70 -2.36 -3.22 -3.00
C SER A 70 -3.33 -3.04 -1.84
N ALA A 71 -4.47 -2.38 -2.05
CA ALA A 71 -5.54 -2.31 -1.05
C ALA A 71 -6.24 -3.66 -0.83
N LEU A 72 -6.43 -4.45 -1.90
CA LEU A 72 -7.07 -5.78 -1.82
C LEU A 72 -6.10 -6.89 -1.38
N GLU A 73 -4.84 -6.84 -1.81
CA GLU A 73 -3.83 -7.86 -1.48
C GLU A 73 -3.18 -7.62 -0.13
N ARG A 74 -3.09 -6.35 0.32
CA ARG A 74 -2.45 -5.92 1.58
C ARG A 74 -1.01 -6.40 1.71
N MET A 75 -0.32 -6.52 0.59
CA MET A 75 1.08 -6.94 0.50
C MET A 75 1.70 -6.48 -0.83
N PRO A 76 3.04 -6.39 -0.91
CA PRO A 76 3.71 -6.22 -2.20
C PRO A 76 3.43 -7.39 -3.13
N THR A 77 3.42 -7.15 -4.44
CA THR A 77 3.38 -8.22 -5.44
C THR A 77 4.60 -9.14 -5.33
N LYS A 78 4.62 -10.25 -6.07
CA LYS A 78 5.79 -11.16 -6.11
C LYS A 78 7.06 -10.41 -6.54
N GLY A 79 6.95 -9.51 -7.53
CA GLY A 79 8.03 -8.63 -7.98
C GLY A 79 8.36 -7.49 -7.02
N GLY A 80 7.58 -7.28 -5.96
CA GLY A 80 7.82 -6.25 -4.95
C GLY A 80 7.12 -4.92 -5.23
N HIS A 81 6.17 -4.86 -6.17
CA HIS A 81 5.45 -3.62 -6.48
C HIS A 81 4.35 -3.34 -5.47
N ILE A 82 4.22 -2.06 -5.09
CA ILE A 82 3.19 -1.53 -4.19
C ILE A 82 2.56 -0.31 -4.85
N TYR A 83 1.25 -0.22 -4.81
CA TYR A 83 0.48 0.88 -5.40
C TYR A 83 -0.17 1.71 -4.32
N LEU A 84 0.16 2.99 -4.33
CA LEU A 84 -0.35 4.00 -3.40
C LEU A 84 -1.05 5.11 -4.17
N THR A 85 -2.15 5.62 -3.66
CA THR A 85 -2.71 6.89 -4.13
C THR A 85 -2.10 8.04 -3.35
N HIS A 86 -1.74 9.11 -4.07
CA HIS A 86 -1.17 10.34 -3.56
C HIS A 86 -1.64 11.55 -4.40
N SER A 87 -1.25 12.76 -4.03
CA SER A 87 -1.52 14.00 -4.79
C SER A 87 -0.72 14.14 -6.08
N TYR A 88 0.30 13.30 -6.27
CA TYR A 88 1.18 13.27 -7.46
C TYR A 88 1.38 11.85 -7.99
N THR A 89 1.98 11.73 -9.18
CA THR A 89 2.43 10.47 -9.76
C THR A 89 3.95 10.41 -9.71
N ASP A 90 4.49 9.33 -9.15
CA ASP A 90 5.94 9.07 -9.08
C ASP A 90 6.22 7.57 -8.90
N ILE A 91 7.48 7.18 -9.09
CA ILE A 91 7.97 5.83 -8.79
C ILE A 91 9.20 5.95 -7.90
N THR A 92 9.17 5.28 -6.77
CA THR A 92 10.31 5.22 -5.85
C THR A 92 10.77 3.79 -5.67
N GLU A 93 12.05 3.56 -5.91
CA GLU A 93 12.67 2.26 -5.71
C GLU A 93 13.38 2.20 -4.35
N LEU A 94 13.05 1.16 -3.59
CA LEU A 94 13.78 0.74 -2.40
C LEU A 94 14.29 -0.69 -2.63
N PRO A 95 15.36 -1.11 -1.94
CA PRO A 95 15.83 -2.49 -2.07
C PRO A 95 14.68 -3.50 -1.86
N GLY A 96 14.36 -4.25 -2.91
CA GLY A 96 13.34 -5.30 -2.91
C GLY A 96 11.89 -4.85 -3.05
N ILE A 97 11.59 -3.57 -3.11
CA ILE A 97 10.25 -3.06 -3.43
C ILE A 97 10.29 -1.85 -4.36
N THR A 98 9.27 -1.73 -5.20
CA THR A 98 9.02 -0.57 -6.06
C THR A 98 7.67 0.05 -5.67
N ILE A 99 7.67 1.30 -5.28
CA ILE A 99 6.50 2.04 -4.83
C ILE A 99 6.00 2.89 -5.99
N HIS A 100 4.76 2.68 -6.40
CA HIS A 100 4.09 3.45 -7.45
C HIS A 100 3.10 4.41 -6.81
N PHE A 101 3.38 5.71 -6.89
CA PHE A 101 2.45 6.75 -6.49
C PHE A 101 1.54 7.08 -7.67
N LEU A 102 0.25 6.94 -7.47
CA LEU A 102 -0.80 7.22 -8.44
C LEU A 102 -1.54 8.47 -8.01
N LYS A 103 -1.63 9.46 -8.90
CA LYS A 103 -2.45 10.64 -8.63
C LYS A 103 -3.91 10.25 -8.56
N GLY A 104 -4.58 10.61 -7.47
CA GLY A 104 -6.00 10.28 -7.27
C GLY A 104 -6.63 11.07 -6.14
N HIS A 105 -7.88 10.75 -5.85
CA HIS A 105 -8.65 11.40 -4.80
C HIS A 105 -8.09 11.08 -3.41
N ALA A 106 -8.13 12.06 -2.53
CA ALA A 106 -7.81 11.91 -1.11
C ALA A 106 -8.65 10.78 -0.46
N PRO A 107 -8.26 10.28 0.72
CA PRO A 107 -9.08 9.34 1.46
C PRO A 107 -10.50 9.87 1.69
N ILE A 108 -11.48 8.98 1.54
CA ILE A 108 -12.91 9.26 1.74
C ILE A 108 -13.45 8.47 2.94
N ALA A 109 -14.68 8.76 3.35
CA ALA A 109 -15.35 7.97 4.37
C ALA A 109 -15.47 6.50 3.94
N GLY A 110 -14.99 5.58 4.79
CA GLY A 110 -14.91 4.15 4.52
C GLY A 110 -13.53 3.66 4.10
N ASP A 111 -12.56 4.55 3.85
CA ASP A 111 -11.16 4.16 3.77
C ASP A 111 -10.63 3.83 5.17
N GLU A 112 -9.80 2.79 5.27
CA GLU A 112 -9.45 2.15 6.53
C GLU A 112 -8.03 2.52 6.97
N LEU A 113 -7.82 2.58 8.29
CA LEU A 113 -6.48 2.58 8.84
C LEU A 113 -5.88 1.17 8.70
N PHE A 114 -4.75 1.06 8.01
CA PHE A 114 -4.09 -0.23 7.78
C PHE A 114 -3.00 -0.51 8.82
N PHE A 115 -2.04 0.41 8.96
CA PHE A 115 -0.96 0.30 9.93
C PHE A 115 -0.34 1.67 10.25
N GLY A 116 -0.19 2.00 11.53
CA GLY A 116 0.33 3.31 11.94
C GLY A 116 -0.49 4.43 11.32
N ASN A 117 0.11 5.28 10.50
CA ASN A 117 -0.58 6.32 9.74
C ASN A 117 -0.95 5.89 8.31
N LEU A 118 -0.52 4.71 7.88
CA LEU A 118 -0.82 4.19 6.55
C LEU A 118 -2.27 3.74 6.47
N LYS A 119 -3.03 4.36 5.60
CA LYS A 119 -4.41 4.01 5.26
C LYS A 119 -4.46 3.10 4.04
N ALA A 120 -5.61 2.51 3.80
CA ALA A 120 -5.93 1.76 2.59
C ALA A 120 -7.31 2.12 2.08
N SER A 121 -7.52 2.05 0.77
CA SER A 121 -8.85 2.12 0.19
C SER A 121 -9.76 1.08 0.83
N GLY A 122 -10.94 1.51 1.27
CA GLY A 122 -11.98 0.59 1.72
C GLY A 122 -12.43 -0.34 0.58
N LEU A 123 -12.99 -1.50 0.91
CA LEU A 123 -13.29 -2.55 -0.08
C LEU A 123 -14.07 -2.04 -1.29
N ALA A 124 -15.13 -1.25 -1.09
CA ALA A 124 -15.94 -0.72 -2.17
C ALA A 124 -15.12 0.13 -3.16
N ARG A 125 -14.25 1.01 -2.63
CA ARG A 125 -13.33 1.82 -3.43
C ARG A 125 -12.27 0.97 -4.10
N ALA A 126 -11.65 0.04 -3.37
CA ALA A 126 -10.60 -0.82 -3.89
C ALA A 126 -11.09 -1.69 -5.06
N TYR A 127 -12.34 -2.18 -5.03
CA TYR A 127 -12.94 -2.88 -6.17
C TYR A 127 -13.11 -1.95 -7.38
N LEU A 128 -13.65 -0.74 -7.21
CA LEU A 128 -13.77 0.24 -8.29
C LEU A 128 -12.41 0.58 -8.90
N GLU A 129 -11.40 0.85 -8.08
CA GLU A 129 -10.03 1.15 -8.51
C GLU A 129 -9.42 0.00 -9.34
N ASN A 130 -9.74 -1.26 -9.02
CA ASN A 130 -9.26 -2.41 -9.75
C ASN A 130 -10.00 -2.67 -11.08
N LEU A 131 -11.11 -2.01 -11.33
CA LEU A 131 -11.80 -2.03 -12.63
C LEU A 131 -11.27 -0.99 -13.61
N GLN A 132 -10.42 -0.08 -13.16
CA GLN A 132 -9.75 0.86 -14.05
C GLN A 132 -8.87 0.12 -15.06
N SER A 133 -8.83 0.63 -16.29
CA SER A 133 -7.92 0.10 -17.28
C SER A 133 -6.47 0.29 -16.85
N SER A 134 -5.68 -0.78 -16.87
CA SER A 134 -4.24 -0.75 -16.72
C SER A 134 -3.57 -0.79 -18.09
N ARG A 135 -2.59 0.09 -18.31
CA ARG A 135 -1.73 0.00 -19.51
C ARG A 135 -0.61 -0.99 -19.20
N GLY A 136 -0.39 -1.93 -20.11
CA GLY A 136 0.63 -2.96 -19.98
C GLY A 136 0.02 -4.37 -19.88
N SER A 137 0.90 -5.36 -19.85
CA SER A 137 0.56 -6.77 -19.66
C SER A 137 1.48 -7.37 -18.60
N GLY A 138 0.96 -8.24 -17.74
CA GLY A 138 1.76 -8.97 -16.77
C GLY A 138 1.21 -8.94 -15.35
N GLU A 139 1.86 -9.70 -14.47
CA GLU A 139 1.46 -9.88 -13.06
C GLU A 139 1.68 -8.64 -12.19
N GLU A 140 2.44 -7.66 -12.69
CA GLU A 140 2.88 -6.45 -11.95
C GLU A 140 2.05 -5.21 -12.28
N LEU A 141 0.79 -5.39 -12.69
CA LEU A 141 -0.12 -4.27 -12.98
C LEU A 141 -0.70 -3.68 -11.69
N LYS A 142 -1.08 -2.39 -11.77
CA LYS A 142 -1.75 -1.69 -10.66
C LYS A 142 -3.10 -2.31 -10.28
N THR A 143 -3.75 -3.03 -11.21
CA THR A 143 -5.04 -3.68 -11.02
C THR A 143 -4.89 -5.19 -11.08
N LEU A 144 -5.76 -5.89 -10.40
CA LEU A 144 -5.94 -7.33 -10.51
C LEU A 144 -6.57 -7.70 -11.86
N SER A 145 -6.33 -8.92 -12.33
CA SER A 145 -7.08 -9.45 -13.47
C SER A 145 -8.55 -9.67 -13.08
N ARG A 146 -9.39 -9.86 -14.09
CA ARG A 146 -10.81 -10.14 -13.86
C ARG A 146 -11.00 -11.42 -13.04
N GLU A 147 -10.28 -12.47 -13.37
CA GLU A 147 -10.31 -13.75 -12.68
C GLU A 147 -9.90 -13.61 -11.21
N GLN A 148 -8.83 -12.84 -10.95
CA GLN A 148 -8.38 -12.56 -9.58
C GLN A 148 -9.40 -11.74 -8.77
N LEU A 149 -10.12 -10.82 -9.42
CA LEU A 149 -11.18 -10.06 -8.76
C LEU A 149 -12.39 -10.97 -8.45
N GLU A 150 -12.80 -11.82 -9.40
CA GLU A 150 -13.86 -12.78 -9.20
C GLU A 150 -13.55 -13.74 -8.05
N GLU A 151 -12.34 -14.31 -7.99
CA GLU A 151 -11.89 -15.14 -6.86
C GLU A 151 -11.97 -14.41 -5.50
N LYS A 152 -11.61 -13.12 -5.46
CA LYS A 152 -11.72 -12.34 -4.22
C LYS A 152 -13.16 -12.09 -3.80
N ILE A 153 -14.06 -11.81 -4.76
CA ILE A 153 -15.50 -11.63 -4.52
C ILE A 153 -16.10 -12.94 -4.00
N GLU A 154 -15.81 -14.06 -4.65
CA GLU A 154 -16.28 -15.37 -4.21
C GLU A 154 -15.78 -15.75 -2.81
N SER A 155 -14.49 -15.49 -2.55
CA SER A 155 -13.91 -15.70 -1.23
C SER A 155 -14.58 -14.83 -0.17
N PHE A 156 -14.85 -13.57 -0.47
CA PHE A 156 -15.56 -12.66 0.43
C PHE A 156 -16.99 -13.12 0.66
N LEU A 157 -17.72 -13.48 -0.39
CA LEU A 157 -19.08 -14.00 -0.32
C LEU A 157 -19.15 -15.24 0.58
N ARG A 158 -18.23 -16.19 0.40
CA ARG A 158 -18.15 -17.43 1.20
C ARG A 158 -17.94 -17.16 2.69
N VAL A 159 -17.16 -16.14 3.03
CA VAL A 159 -16.78 -15.86 4.44
C VAL A 159 -17.77 -14.91 5.12
N LYS A 160 -18.27 -13.91 4.40
CA LYS A 160 -19.07 -12.80 4.95
C LYS A 160 -20.55 -12.85 4.58
N GLY A 161 -20.91 -13.63 3.57
CA GLY A 161 -22.28 -13.78 3.09
C GLY A 161 -22.73 -12.70 2.11
N GLU A 162 -23.91 -12.90 1.54
CA GLU A 162 -24.48 -12.08 0.48
C GLU A 162 -24.84 -10.66 0.95
N ASP A 163 -25.35 -10.51 2.16
CA ASP A 163 -25.71 -9.20 2.71
C ASP A 163 -24.50 -8.26 2.82
N ALA A 164 -23.35 -8.80 3.27
CA ALA A 164 -22.12 -8.03 3.34
C ALA A 164 -21.59 -7.64 1.95
N LEU A 165 -21.74 -8.51 0.96
CA LEU A 165 -21.38 -8.23 -0.42
C LEU A 165 -22.28 -7.15 -1.02
N ASN A 166 -23.59 -7.23 -0.79
CA ASN A 166 -24.56 -6.22 -1.20
C ASN A 166 -24.24 -4.84 -0.61
N GLN A 167 -23.83 -4.77 0.66
CA GLN A 167 -23.40 -3.52 1.29
C GLN A 167 -22.18 -2.90 0.59
N ILE A 168 -21.19 -3.73 0.20
CA ILE A 168 -20.04 -3.24 -0.56
C ILE A 168 -20.47 -2.73 -1.93
N ARG A 169 -21.34 -3.44 -2.63
CA ARG A 169 -21.90 -3.03 -3.93
C ARG A 169 -22.63 -1.69 -3.83
N ASP A 170 -23.53 -1.57 -2.86
CA ASP A 170 -24.31 -0.35 -2.67
C ASP A 170 -23.41 0.84 -2.28
N ARG A 171 -22.38 0.59 -1.47
CA ARG A 171 -21.37 1.60 -1.16
C ARG A 171 -20.56 2.00 -2.40
N ALA A 172 -20.14 1.05 -3.23
CA ALA A 172 -19.45 1.32 -4.50
C ALA A 172 -20.28 2.22 -5.42
N LYS A 173 -21.59 1.95 -5.53
CA LYS A 173 -22.54 2.81 -6.26
C LYS A 173 -22.58 4.24 -5.74
N GLN A 174 -22.58 4.40 -4.42
CA GLN A 174 -22.64 5.74 -3.78
C GLN A 174 -21.38 6.57 -4.02
N ILE A 175 -20.19 5.94 -3.94
CA ILE A 175 -18.92 6.65 -4.01
C ILE A 175 -18.40 6.82 -5.45
N ALA A 176 -18.90 6.05 -6.42
CA ALA A 176 -18.44 6.13 -7.80
C ALA A 176 -18.52 7.54 -8.40
N PRO A 177 -19.60 8.31 -8.24
CA PRO A 177 -19.66 9.70 -8.72
C PRO A 177 -18.66 10.62 -8.00
N GLU A 178 -18.48 10.46 -6.69
CA GLU A 178 -17.52 11.23 -5.89
C GLU A 178 -16.07 11.04 -6.38
N LEU A 179 -15.75 9.82 -6.82
CA LEU A 179 -14.44 9.46 -7.31
C LEU A 179 -14.26 9.62 -8.83
N GLY A 180 -15.32 10.00 -9.58
CA GLY A 180 -15.30 10.05 -11.04
C GLY A 180 -15.14 8.66 -11.68
N MET A 181 -15.71 7.62 -11.04
CA MET A 181 -15.59 6.20 -11.42
C MET A 181 -16.93 5.59 -11.85
N GLU A 182 -17.81 6.38 -12.47
CA GLU A 182 -19.12 5.89 -12.92
C GLU A 182 -19.00 4.85 -14.03
N LYS A 183 -17.95 4.93 -14.85
CA LYS A 183 -17.66 3.94 -15.90
C LYS A 183 -17.28 2.59 -15.30
N GLU A 184 -16.42 2.60 -14.30
CA GLU A 184 -15.99 1.42 -13.57
C GLU A 184 -17.17 0.79 -12.84
N TRP A 185 -18.04 1.60 -12.23
CA TRP A 185 -19.27 1.14 -11.63
C TRP A 185 -20.21 0.47 -12.66
N ALA A 186 -20.39 1.04 -13.86
CA ALA A 186 -21.22 0.46 -14.90
C ALA A 186 -20.71 -0.92 -15.38
N VAL A 187 -19.41 -1.18 -15.31
CA VAL A 187 -18.82 -2.51 -15.55
C VAL A 187 -19.08 -3.43 -14.36
N CYS A 188 -18.84 -2.94 -13.15
CA CYS A 188 -19.00 -3.68 -11.89
C CYS A 188 -20.44 -4.19 -11.71
N SER A 189 -21.42 -3.35 -11.99
CA SER A 189 -22.85 -3.68 -11.81
C SER A 189 -23.36 -4.87 -12.66
N ARG A 190 -22.56 -5.32 -13.63
CA ARG A 190 -22.86 -6.50 -14.47
C ARG A 190 -22.19 -7.79 -13.99
N CYS A 191 -21.23 -7.66 -13.04
CA CYS A 191 -20.43 -8.78 -12.54
C CYS A 191 -20.79 -9.20 -11.12
N TRP A 192 -21.74 -8.48 -10.46
CA TRP A 192 -22.15 -8.68 -9.05
C TRP A 192 -23.50 -9.37 -8.95
#